data_0a21e3735bf0b069f49cadb135151348
#
_entry.id   0a21e3735bf0b069f49cadb135151348
#
_cell.length_a   1.000
_cell.length_b   1.000
_cell.length_c   1.000
_cell.angle_alpha   90.00
_cell.angle_beta   90.00
_cell.angle_gamma   90.00
#
_symmetry.space_group_name_H-M   'P 1'
#
loop_
_entity.id
_entity.type
_entity.pdbx_description
1 polymer ?
#
loop_
_entity_poly.entity_id
_entity_poly.type
_entity_poly.pdbx_seq_one_letter_code
_entity_poly.pdbx_strand_id
1 'polypeptide(L)'
;MEFIENGFPEPSDEYLRPTEFFDHDHAAVADFADAAVEGASSDVEKSVKLFYAIRDSIRYDPYQMQATAEHYKASYAVTHESSYCIPKANLLVACARRVGIAAAVGLSDVTNHMCTERLQKVIGDTDLFPHHGYATMLLDGEWIKAAPAFNIQLCDKFDVTPTEFDGRHDALLQQFNKHGQKHMDYVRDNGIWSDFPYERVHNDFVDFYPKTIFEDLARERALNDAKKARMSCTVPERSAMT
;
A
#
# COMPACT_ATOMS: atom_id res chain seq x y z
N MET A 1 -21.22 1.44 2.78
CA MET A 1 -19.89 1.11 3.37
C MET A 1 -20.12 0.49 4.73
N GLU A 2 -19.64 -0.72 4.92
CA GLU A 2 -19.69 -1.46 6.18
C GLU A 2 -18.37 -1.28 6.94
N PHE A 3 -18.44 -1.22 8.27
CA PHE A 3 -17.31 -1.08 9.18
C PHE A 3 -17.35 -2.18 10.24
N ILE A 4 -16.26 -2.91 10.39
CA ILE A 4 -16.07 -3.95 11.40
C ILE A 4 -14.96 -3.52 12.35
N GLU A 5 -15.32 -3.18 13.59
CA GLU A 5 -14.38 -2.70 14.59
C GLU A 5 -13.46 -3.82 15.11
N ASN A 6 -14.01 -5.02 15.29
CA ASN A 6 -13.27 -6.17 15.80
C ASN A 6 -13.63 -7.43 15.03
N GLY A 7 -12.61 -8.20 14.67
CA GLY A 7 -12.77 -9.44 13.91
C GLY A 7 -12.84 -9.22 12.41
N PHE A 8 -13.57 -10.10 11.72
CA PHE A 8 -13.72 -10.06 10.27
C PHE A 8 -15.19 -10.00 9.87
N PRO A 9 -15.50 -9.47 8.68
CA PRO A 9 -16.87 -9.42 8.18
C PRO A 9 -17.40 -10.81 7.84
N GLU A 10 -18.72 -10.96 7.87
CA GLU A 10 -19.37 -12.11 7.27
C GLU A 10 -19.20 -12.05 5.74
N PRO A 11 -18.84 -13.15 5.08
CA PRO A 11 -18.70 -13.19 3.64
C PRO A 11 -19.99 -12.79 2.93
N SER A 12 -19.91 -11.80 2.02
CA SER A 12 -21.06 -11.35 1.23
C SER A 12 -20.61 -10.75 -0.11
N ASP A 13 -21.57 -10.55 -1.02
CA ASP A 13 -21.32 -9.93 -2.32
C ASP A 13 -20.81 -8.48 -2.21
N GLU A 14 -21.01 -7.83 -1.07
CA GLU A 14 -20.46 -6.49 -0.82
C GLU A 14 -18.95 -6.45 -0.96
N TYR A 15 -18.28 -7.52 -0.57
CA TYR A 15 -16.81 -7.64 -0.62
C TYR A 15 -16.27 -8.09 -1.99
N LEU A 16 -17.15 -8.23 -2.99
CA LEU A 16 -16.79 -8.55 -4.38
C LEU A 16 -17.06 -7.38 -5.34
N ARG A 17 -17.93 -6.42 -4.97
CA ARG A 17 -18.36 -5.35 -5.87
C ARG A 17 -17.30 -4.26 -6.01
N PRO A 18 -17.26 -3.55 -7.18
CA PRO A 18 -16.50 -2.31 -7.30
C PRO A 18 -17.09 -1.25 -6.39
N THR A 19 -16.25 -0.34 -5.92
CA THR A 19 -16.62 0.81 -5.10
C THR A 19 -15.88 2.05 -5.60
N GLU A 20 -16.06 3.20 -4.94
CA GLU A 20 -15.35 4.41 -5.35
C GLU A 20 -13.83 4.26 -5.31
N PHE A 21 -13.29 3.58 -4.29
CA PHE A 21 -11.85 3.45 -4.10
C PHE A 21 -11.29 2.09 -4.57
N PHE A 22 -12.13 1.07 -4.65
CA PHE A 22 -11.78 -0.25 -5.17
C PHE A 22 -12.39 -0.43 -6.56
N ASP A 23 -12.10 0.53 -7.45
CA ASP A 23 -12.64 0.70 -8.80
C ASP A 23 -12.08 -0.33 -9.79
N HIS A 24 -12.28 -1.63 -9.47
CA HIS A 24 -11.74 -2.74 -10.26
C HIS A 24 -12.41 -2.94 -11.63
N ASP A 25 -13.47 -2.20 -11.93
CA ASP A 25 -14.08 -2.03 -13.25
C ASP A 25 -13.33 -0.99 -14.12
N HIS A 26 -12.42 -0.21 -13.55
CA HIS A 26 -11.51 0.64 -14.33
C HIS A 26 -10.53 -0.21 -15.13
N ALA A 27 -10.37 0.08 -16.43
CA ALA A 27 -9.59 -0.74 -17.37
C ALA A 27 -8.17 -1.03 -16.89
N ALA A 28 -7.45 -0.03 -16.36
CA ALA A 28 -6.07 -0.21 -15.89
C ALA A 28 -5.97 -1.20 -14.72
N VAL A 29 -6.96 -1.22 -13.80
CA VAL A 29 -6.99 -2.18 -12.68
C VAL A 29 -7.33 -3.57 -13.19
N ALA A 30 -8.34 -3.67 -14.09
CA ALA A 30 -8.72 -4.94 -14.70
C ALA A 30 -7.55 -5.58 -15.46
N ASP A 31 -6.90 -4.84 -16.36
CA ASP A 31 -5.78 -5.32 -17.16
C ASP A 31 -4.61 -5.76 -16.27
N PHE A 32 -4.29 -4.99 -15.24
CA PHE A 32 -3.22 -5.33 -14.29
C PHE A 32 -3.54 -6.61 -13.52
N ALA A 33 -4.76 -6.72 -12.97
CA ALA A 33 -5.17 -7.88 -12.19
C ALA A 33 -5.19 -9.15 -13.05
N ASP A 34 -5.83 -9.09 -14.22
CA ASP A 34 -5.97 -10.21 -15.14
C ASP A 34 -4.58 -10.71 -15.60
N ALA A 35 -3.65 -9.80 -15.93
CA ALA A 35 -2.28 -10.14 -16.29
C ALA A 35 -1.49 -10.74 -15.12
N ALA A 36 -1.63 -10.19 -13.91
CA ALA A 36 -0.91 -10.68 -12.74
C ALA A 36 -1.27 -12.11 -12.36
N VAL A 37 -2.54 -12.52 -12.55
CA VAL A 37 -2.99 -13.86 -12.18
C VAL A 37 -2.88 -14.90 -13.29
N GLU A 38 -2.32 -14.56 -14.45
CA GLU A 38 -2.20 -15.48 -15.58
C GLU A 38 -1.58 -16.82 -15.15
N GLY A 39 -2.26 -17.94 -15.48
CA GLY A 39 -1.85 -19.29 -15.11
C GLY A 39 -2.08 -19.69 -13.66
N ALA A 40 -2.71 -18.84 -12.81
CA ALA A 40 -3.11 -19.26 -11.47
C ALA A 40 -4.34 -20.16 -11.51
N SER A 41 -4.34 -21.23 -10.72
CA SER A 41 -5.39 -22.28 -10.69
C SER A 41 -6.31 -22.19 -9.47
N SER A 42 -5.94 -21.44 -8.44
CA SER A 42 -6.71 -21.29 -7.19
C SER A 42 -6.72 -19.83 -6.71
N ASP A 43 -7.65 -19.49 -5.81
CA ASP A 43 -7.72 -18.14 -5.24
C ASP A 43 -6.49 -17.82 -4.38
N VAL A 44 -5.92 -18.82 -3.71
CA VAL A 44 -4.63 -18.70 -3.01
C VAL A 44 -3.51 -18.32 -3.97
N GLU A 45 -3.36 -19.01 -5.11
CA GLU A 45 -2.34 -18.69 -6.11
C GLU A 45 -2.55 -17.30 -6.73
N LYS A 46 -3.81 -16.93 -7.02
CA LYS A 46 -4.14 -15.57 -7.52
C LYS A 46 -3.73 -14.51 -6.51
N SER A 47 -4.11 -14.70 -5.23
CA SER A 47 -3.81 -13.72 -4.17
C SER A 47 -2.30 -13.51 -3.97
N VAL A 48 -1.52 -14.60 -4.00
CA VAL A 48 -0.06 -14.57 -3.90
C VAL A 48 0.55 -13.81 -5.08
N LYS A 49 0.12 -14.08 -6.30
CA LYS A 49 0.61 -13.37 -7.49
C LYS A 49 0.26 -11.88 -7.46
N LEU A 50 -0.97 -11.52 -7.08
CA LEU A 50 -1.40 -10.13 -6.93
C LEU A 50 -0.56 -9.39 -5.88
N PHE A 51 -0.32 -10.02 -4.72
CA PHE A 51 0.49 -9.44 -3.67
C PHE A 51 1.89 -9.07 -4.17
N TYR A 52 2.61 -10.01 -4.79
CA TYR A 52 3.96 -9.77 -5.29
C TYR A 52 4.00 -8.78 -6.45
N ALA A 53 3.03 -8.85 -7.37
CA ALA A 53 2.92 -7.89 -8.46
C ALA A 53 2.79 -6.46 -7.92
N ILE A 54 1.90 -6.21 -6.95
CA ILE A 54 1.69 -4.87 -6.37
C ILE A 54 2.88 -4.46 -5.49
N ARG A 55 3.41 -5.39 -4.67
CA ARG A 55 4.54 -5.09 -3.78
C ARG A 55 5.73 -4.53 -4.56
N ASP A 56 6.09 -5.16 -5.68
CA ASP A 56 7.36 -4.92 -6.34
C ASP A 56 7.27 -4.04 -7.60
N SER A 57 6.10 -3.94 -8.27
CA SER A 57 5.95 -3.05 -9.43
C SER A 57 5.70 -1.59 -9.05
N ILE A 58 5.10 -1.34 -7.88
CA ILE A 58 4.82 0.02 -7.40
C ILE A 58 5.74 0.32 -6.22
N ARG A 59 6.70 1.22 -6.41
CA ARG A 59 7.66 1.58 -5.36
C ARG A 59 6.97 2.23 -4.17
N TYR A 60 7.38 1.87 -2.97
CA TYR A 60 6.91 2.56 -1.77
C TYR A 60 7.57 3.93 -1.63
N ASP A 61 6.74 4.95 -1.48
CA ASP A 61 7.19 6.33 -1.24
C ASP A 61 6.19 7.04 -0.31
N PRO A 62 6.52 7.27 0.98
CA PRO A 62 5.63 7.91 1.94
C PRO A 62 5.31 9.36 1.58
N TYR A 63 6.12 10.01 0.74
CA TYR A 63 5.88 11.37 0.28
C TYR A 63 4.74 11.46 -0.76
N GLN A 64 4.19 10.31 -1.21
CA GLN A 64 3.05 10.28 -2.14
C GLN A 64 1.69 10.54 -1.47
N MET A 65 1.62 10.66 -0.14
CA MET A 65 0.39 11.02 0.54
C MET A 65 -0.11 12.40 0.09
N GLN A 66 -1.38 12.49 -0.29
CA GLN A 66 -2.02 13.68 -0.83
C GLN A 66 -3.42 13.86 -0.23
N ALA A 67 -3.96 15.10 -0.32
CA ALA A 67 -5.22 15.47 0.31
C ALA A 67 -6.47 15.03 -0.45
N THR A 68 -6.39 14.71 -1.75
CA THR A 68 -7.56 14.48 -2.59
C THR A 68 -7.94 13.01 -2.67
N ALA A 69 -9.24 12.72 -2.68
CA ALA A 69 -9.80 11.36 -2.75
C ALA A 69 -9.26 10.54 -3.93
N GLU A 70 -9.01 11.18 -5.07
CA GLU A 70 -8.50 10.54 -6.28
C GLU A 70 -7.22 9.73 -6.04
N HIS A 71 -6.33 10.21 -5.17
CA HIS A 71 -5.04 9.57 -4.88
C HIS A 71 -5.15 8.27 -4.07
N TYR A 72 -6.34 7.95 -3.58
CA TYR A 72 -6.61 6.73 -2.82
C TYR A 72 -7.28 5.64 -3.65
N LYS A 73 -7.69 5.94 -4.90
CA LYS A 73 -8.29 4.97 -5.81
C LYS A 73 -7.27 3.93 -6.29
N ALA A 74 -7.74 2.71 -6.50
CA ALA A 74 -6.92 1.63 -7.05
C ALA A 74 -6.41 1.98 -8.46
N SER A 75 -7.25 2.60 -9.30
CA SER A 75 -6.88 3.07 -10.64
C SER A 75 -5.77 4.11 -10.63
N TYR A 76 -5.74 4.99 -9.63
CA TYR A 76 -4.63 5.93 -9.46
C TYR A 76 -3.34 5.17 -9.12
N ALA A 77 -3.38 4.28 -8.13
CA ALA A 77 -2.19 3.56 -7.69
C ALA A 77 -1.54 2.74 -8.80
N VAL A 78 -2.32 2.03 -9.62
CA VAL A 78 -1.81 1.16 -10.69
C VAL A 78 -1.19 1.92 -11.86
N THR A 79 -1.57 3.19 -12.07
CA THR A 79 -1.05 4.05 -13.15
C THR A 79 0.18 4.87 -12.76
N HIS A 80 0.68 4.75 -11.53
CA HIS A 80 1.81 5.51 -11.02
C HIS A 80 2.96 4.60 -10.58
N GLU A 81 4.20 5.04 -10.80
CA GLU A 81 5.41 4.28 -10.46
C GLU A 81 5.65 4.11 -8.97
N SER A 82 5.06 4.97 -8.15
CA SER A 82 5.23 4.93 -6.70
C SER A 82 3.96 5.34 -5.96
N SER A 83 3.77 4.73 -4.80
CA SER A 83 2.64 5.00 -3.92
C SER A 83 3.02 4.65 -2.47
N TYR A 84 2.09 4.71 -1.53
CA TYR A 84 2.32 4.35 -0.13
C TYR A 84 1.32 3.27 0.34
N CYS A 85 1.31 2.94 1.64
CA CYS A 85 0.61 1.77 2.15
C CYS A 85 -0.88 1.71 1.77
N ILE A 86 -1.62 2.82 1.96
CA ILE A 86 -3.08 2.83 1.75
C ILE A 86 -3.45 2.58 0.27
N PRO A 87 -3.00 3.35 -0.72
CA PRO A 87 -3.38 3.10 -2.11
C PRO A 87 -2.89 1.75 -2.64
N LYS A 88 -1.74 1.23 -2.14
CA LYS A 88 -1.28 -0.12 -2.49
C LYS A 88 -2.19 -1.20 -1.89
N ALA A 89 -2.68 -1.02 -0.67
CA ALA A 89 -3.66 -1.91 -0.06
C ALA A 89 -5.00 -1.86 -0.80
N ASN A 90 -5.49 -0.65 -1.15
CA ASN A 90 -6.70 -0.46 -1.92
C ASN A 90 -6.62 -1.13 -3.30
N LEU A 91 -5.46 -1.05 -3.96
CA LEU A 91 -5.22 -1.75 -5.22
C LEU A 91 -5.24 -3.28 -5.04
N LEU A 92 -4.69 -3.82 -3.95
CA LEU A 92 -4.74 -5.25 -3.69
C LEU A 92 -6.19 -5.72 -3.44
N VAL A 93 -6.99 -4.95 -2.70
CA VAL A 93 -8.42 -5.22 -2.51
C VAL A 93 -9.16 -5.19 -3.86
N ALA A 94 -8.95 -4.16 -4.67
CA ALA A 94 -9.59 -4.03 -5.97
C ALA A 94 -9.23 -5.20 -6.91
N CYS A 95 -7.94 -5.54 -7.01
CA CYS A 95 -7.49 -6.66 -7.83
C CYS A 95 -8.01 -8.01 -7.34
N ALA A 96 -8.08 -8.24 -6.01
CA ALA A 96 -8.65 -9.45 -5.44
C ALA A 96 -10.15 -9.58 -5.82
N ARG A 97 -10.92 -8.50 -5.66
CA ARG A 97 -12.35 -8.47 -6.06
C ARG A 97 -12.52 -8.70 -7.55
N ARG A 98 -11.66 -8.13 -8.40
CA ARG A 98 -11.66 -8.35 -9.85
C ARG A 98 -11.59 -9.81 -10.23
N VAL A 99 -10.80 -10.58 -9.53
CA VAL A 99 -10.58 -12.02 -9.82
C VAL A 99 -11.48 -12.95 -8.99
N GLY A 100 -12.51 -12.40 -8.33
CA GLY A 100 -13.57 -13.13 -7.62
C GLY A 100 -13.24 -13.48 -6.17
N ILE A 101 -12.22 -12.86 -5.57
CA ILE A 101 -11.85 -13.05 -4.17
C ILE A 101 -12.48 -11.94 -3.32
N ALA A 102 -13.30 -12.29 -2.34
CA ALA A 102 -13.87 -11.33 -1.40
C ALA A 102 -12.74 -10.64 -0.60
N ALA A 103 -12.75 -9.31 -0.59
CA ALA A 103 -11.68 -8.53 0.01
C ALA A 103 -12.18 -7.20 0.61
N ALA A 104 -11.45 -6.71 1.61
CA ALA A 104 -11.71 -5.45 2.31
C ALA A 104 -10.38 -4.78 2.69
N VAL A 105 -10.42 -3.48 3.02
CA VAL A 105 -9.25 -2.78 3.55
C VAL A 105 -9.28 -2.78 5.07
N GLY A 106 -8.14 -3.09 5.69
CA GLY A 106 -7.91 -2.89 7.10
C GLY A 106 -6.98 -1.70 7.33
N LEU A 107 -7.20 -0.99 8.43
CA LEU A 107 -6.39 0.16 8.83
C LEU A 107 -5.86 -0.04 10.24
N SER A 108 -4.60 0.31 10.49
CA SER A 108 -3.98 0.24 11.81
C SER A 108 -3.03 1.42 12.03
N ASP A 109 -2.89 1.88 13.26
CA ASP A 109 -1.82 2.80 13.61
C ASP A 109 -0.53 1.99 13.82
N VAL A 110 0.58 2.48 13.27
CA VAL A 110 1.88 1.82 13.39
C VAL A 110 2.96 2.79 13.81
N THR A 111 3.91 2.32 14.60
CA THR A 111 5.15 3.04 14.90
C THR A 111 6.26 2.49 14.02
N ASN A 112 6.92 3.36 13.25
CA ASN A 112 8.09 3.00 12.44
C ASN A 112 9.38 3.49 13.10
N HIS A 113 10.06 2.61 13.83
CA HIS A 113 11.29 2.92 14.55
C HIS A 113 12.50 3.20 13.64
N MET A 114 12.36 2.92 12.33
CA MET A 114 13.39 3.21 11.32
C MET A 114 13.00 4.38 10.41
N CYS A 115 12.06 5.22 10.86
CA CYS A 115 11.68 6.43 10.15
C CYS A 115 12.88 7.37 9.99
N THR A 116 13.11 7.88 8.77
CA THR A 116 14.24 8.77 8.52
C THR A 116 13.99 10.14 9.15
N GLU A 117 15.04 10.80 9.64
CA GLU A 117 14.96 12.16 10.20
C GLU A 117 14.27 13.15 9.25
N ARG A 118 14.50 13.00 7.95
CA ARG A 118 13.86 13.84 6.91
C ARG A 118 12.34 13.65 6.93
N LEU A 119 11.86 12.41 7.00
CA LEU A 119 10.42 12.15 7.04
C LEU A 119 9.82 12.57 8.38
N GLN A 120 10.50 12.31 9.50
CA GLN A 120 10.06 12.74 10.82
C GLN A 120 9.81 14.25 10.88
N LYS A 121 10.73 15.07 10.35
CA LYS A 121 10.56 16.55 10.29
C LYS A 121 9.31 16.97 9.51
N VAL A 122 8.98 16.26 8.44
CA VAL A 122 7.78 16.57 7.63
C VAL A 122 6.51 16.20 8.36
N ILE A 123 6.50 15.08 9.09
CA ILE A 123 5.31 14.57 9.78
C ILE A 123 5.16 15.07 11.23
N GLY A 124 6.02 16.01 11.69
CA GLY A 124 5.90 16.65 13.00
C GLY A 124 6.72 15.98 14.10
N ASP A 125 7.92 15.52 13.81
CA ASP A 125 8.87 14.89 14.73
C ASP A 125 8.28 13.66 15.48
N THR A 126 7.45 12.89 14.79
CA THR A 126 6.86 11.64 15.28
C THR A 126 7.37 10.44 14.47
N ASP A 127 7.26 9.25 15.03
CA ASP A 127 7.46 7.96 14.35
C ASP A 127 6.16 7.16 14.24
N LEU A 128 5.04 7.73 14.75
CA LEU A 128 3.69 7.15 14.66
C LEU A 128 3.05 7.54 13.31
N PHE A 129 2.50 6.55 12.64
CA PHE A 129 1.75 6.67 11.39
C PHE A 129 0.33 6.16 11.60
N PRO A 130 -0.66 7.05 11.71
CA PRO A 130 -2.06 6.63 11.76
C PRO A 130 -2.48 6.02 10.42
N HIS A 131 -3.40 5.06 10.48
CA HIS A 131 -4.03 4.44 9.33
C HIS A 131 -3.06 3.78 8.33
N HIS A 132 -2.10 2.97 8.82
CA HIS A 132 -1.37 2.07 7.91
C HIS A 132 -2.35 1.08 7.28
N GLY A 133 -2.39 1.06 5.92
CA GLY A 133 -3.32 0.23 5.16
C GLY A 133 -2.79 -1.17 4.88
N TYR A 134 -3.66 -2.17 5.02
CA TYR A 134 -3.47 -3.54 4.56
C TYR A 134 -4.76 -4.06 3.91
N ALA A 135 -4.64 -5.05 3.03
CA ALA A 135 -5.81 -5.78 2.52
C ALA A 135 -6.13 -6.96 3.43
N THR A 136 -7.42 -7.34 3.52
CA THR A 136 -7.82 -8.65 3.99
C THR A 136 -8.60 -9.36 2.89
N MET A 137 -8.32 -10.65 2.67
CA MET A 137 -8.87 -11.46 1.59
C MET A 137 -9.40 -12.78 2.16
N LEU A 138 -10.58 -13.20 1.68
CA LEU A 138 -11.18 -14.50 2.08
C LEU A 138 -10.59 -15.60 1.21
N LEU A 139 -9.74 -16.43 1.80
CA LEU A 139 -9.01 -17.51 1.12
C LEU A 139 -9.26 -18.83 1.86
N ASP A 140 -9.69 -19.86 1.14
CA ASP A 140 -10.01 -21.18 1.70
C ASP A 140 -10.94 -21.14 2.95
N GLY A 141 -11.82 -20.11 3.03
CA GLY A 141 -12.77 -19.90 4.14
C GLY A 141 -12.25 -19.07 5.31
N GLU A 142 -11.00 -18.60 5.25
CA GLU A 142 -10.37 -17.78 6.29
C GLU A 142 -10.01 -16.39 5.75
N TRP A 143 -10.19 -15.35 6.57
CA TRP A 143 -9.74 -14.00 6.24
C TRP A 143 -8.26 -13.84 6.56
N ILE A 144 -7.45 -13.55 5.53
CA ILE A 144 -5.99 -13.43 5.62
C ILE A 144 -5.58 -11.98 5.36
N LYS A 145 -4.78 -11.40 6.26
CA LYS A 145 -4.27 -10.02 6.15
C LYS A 145 -3.00 -9.98 5.29
N ALA A 146 -2.88 -8.98 4.41
CA ALA A 146 -1.70 -8.80 3.56
C ALA A 146 -1.38 -7.32 3.34
N ALA A 147 -0.14 -6.91 3.64
CA ALA A 147 0.37 -5.55 3.47
C ALA A 147 1.43 -5.50 2.35
N PRO A 148 1.07 -5.19 1.08
CA PRO A 148 2.01 -5.15 -0.05
C PRO A 148 2.79 -3.81 -0.08
N ALA A 149 3.16 -3.26 1.09
CA ALA A 149 3.67 -1.91 1.20
C ALA A 149 5.12 -1.80 0.69
N PHE A 150 6.07 -2.44 1.35
CA PHE A 150 7.49 -2.25 1.09
C PHE A 150 8.00 -3.16 -0.03
N ASN A 151 8.44 -2.57 -1.13
CA ASN A 151 9.07 -3.31 -2.24
C ASN A 151 10.49 -3.76 -1.87
N ILE A 152 11.01 -4.78 -2.56
CA ILE A 152 12.31 -5.42 -2.28
C ILE A 152 13.45 -4.40 -2.19
N GLN A 153 13.55 -3.46 -3.14
CA GLN A 153 14.62 -2.46 -3.16
C GLN A 153 14.60 -1.54 -1.92
N LEU A 154 13.42 -1.25 -1.37
CA LEU A 154 13.31 -0.49 -0.12
C LEU A 154 13.76 -1.34 1.07
N CYS A 155 13.34 -2.60 1.11
CA CYS A 155 13.73 -3.54 2.16
C CYS A 155 15.25 -3.73 2.20
N ASP A 156 15.89 -3.89 1.05
CA ASP A 156 17.35 -4.00 0.94
C ASP A 156 18.06 -2.73 1.43
N LYS A 157 17.53 -1.55 1.09
CA LYS A 157 18.10 -0.26 1.52
C LYS A 157 18.07 -0.07 3.05
N PHE A 158 17.04 -0.58 3.72
CA PHE A 158 16.85 -0.46 5.17
C PHE A 158 17.23 -1.73 5.95
N ASP A 159 17.77 -2.73 5.25
CA ASP A 159 18.17 -4.02 5.83
C ASP A 159 17.01 -4.72 6.58
N VAL A 160 15.83 -4.61 6.01
CA VAL A 160 14.59 -5.25 6.49
C VAL A 160 14.32 -6.49 5.64
N THR A 161 13.80 -7.55 6.24
CA THR A 161 13.33 -8.71 5.50
C THR A 161 12.04 -8.33 4.75
N PRO A 162 11.94 -8.54 3.42
CA PRO A 162 10.71 -8.32 2.70
C PRO A 162 9.56 -9.14 3.30
N THR A 163 8.36 -8.56 3.32
CA THR A 163 7.15 -9.29 3.70
C THR A 163 6.84 -10.34 2.64
N GLU A 164 6.85 -11.59 3.01
CA GLU A 164 6.47 -12.73 2.16
C GLU A 164 5.02 -13.10 2.40
N PHE A 165 4.32 -13.55 1.36
CA PHE A 165 2.92 -13.94 1.42
C PHE A 165 2.69 -15.30 0.76
N ASP A 166 2.08 -16.22 1.49
CA ASP A 166 1.78 -17.57 1.02
C ASP A 166 0.27 -17.81 0.77
N GLY A 167 -0.57 -16.79 1.02
CA GLY A 167 -2.01 -16.87 0.89
C GLY A 167 -2.72 -17.71 1.98
N ARG A 168 -2.02 -18.06 3.05
CA ARG A 168 -2.53 -18.90 4.15
C ARG A 168 -2.30 -18.29 5.53
N HIS A 169 -1.29 -17.45 5.66
CA HIS A 169 -0.93 -16.78 6.89
C HIS A 169 -0.90 -15.27 6.68
N ASP A 170 -1.17 -14.52 7.74
CA ASP A 170 -1.10 -13.06 7.72
C ASP A 170 0.31 -12.59 7.32
N ALA A 171 0.37 -11.66 6.38
CA ALA A 171 1.59 -11.07 5.85
C ALA A 171 1.60 -9.56 6.12
N LEU A 172 1.85 -9.19 7.36
CA LEU A 172 1.99 -7.81 7.80
C LEU A 172 3.47 -7.39 7.83
N LEU A 173 3.74 -6.10 8.04
CA LEU A 173 5.12 -5.61 8.08
C LEU A 173 5.91 -6.23 9.24
N GLN A 174 7.19 -6.49 9.01
CA GLN A 174 8.07 -7.16 9.96
C GLN A 174 8.32 -6.29 11.19
N GLN A 175 8.19 -6.86 12.39
CA GLN A 175 8.43 -6.17 13.66
C GLN A 175 9.92 -5.85 13.88
N PHE A 176 10.82 -6.64 13.29
CA PHE A 176 12.27 -6.50 13.46
C PHE A 176 12.96 -6.49 12.10
N ASN A 177 14.09 -5.75 12.01
CA ASN A 177 14.99 -5.83 10.88
C ASN A 177 15.89 -7.09 10.96
N LYS A 178 16.75 -7.29 9.95
CA LYS A 178 17.68 -8.43 9.89
C LYS A 178 18.68 -8.50 11.04
N HIS A 179 18.87 -7.39 11.77
CA HIS A 179 19.77 -7.30 12.94
C HIS A 179 19.03 -7.40 14.28
N GLY A 180 17.73 -7.70 14.29
CA GLY A 180 16.94 -7.81 15.51
C GLY A 180 16.58 -6.47 16.16
N GLN A 181 16.76 -5.35 15.45
CA GLN A 181 16.31 -4.04 15.91
C GLN A 181 14.83 -3.87 15.58
N LYS A 182 14.07 -3.19 16.45
CA LYS A 182 12.66 -2.88 16.19
C LYS A 182 12.52 -2.08 14.89
N HIS A 183 11.56 -2.50 14.06
CA HIS A 183 11.24 -1.85 12.81
C HIS A 183 9.81 -1.31 12.85
N MET A 184 8.81 -2.18 13.01
CA MET A 184 7.41 -1.79 12.94
C MET A 184 6.62 -2.39 14.11
N ASP A 185 5.89 -1.54 14.84
CA ASP A 185 4.94 -1.98 15.86
C ASP A 185 3.52 -1.58 15.44
N TYR A 186 2.59 -2.55 15.38
CA TYR A 186 1.15 -2.28 15.23
C TYR A 186 0.59 -1.88 16.59
N VAL A 187 0.15 -0.63 16.72
CA VAL A 187 -0.21 -0.02 18.00
C VAL A 187 -1.71 -0.05 18.24
N ARG A 188 -2.50 0.14 17.18
CA ARG A 188 -3.95 0.21 17.24
C ARG A 188 -4.57 -0.36 15.98
N ASP A 189 -5.59 -1.19 16.12
CA ASP A 189 -6.46 -1.61 15.03
C ASP A 189 -7.55 -0.56 14.83
N ASN A 190 -7.70 -0.04 13.61
CA ASN A 190 -8.74 0.91 13.20
C ASN A 190 -9.87 0.23 12.41
N GLY A 191 -9.92 -1.11 12.45
CA GLY A 191 -10.97 -1.92 11.88
C GLY A 191 -10.84 -2.22 10.39
N ILE A 192 -11.83 -2.96 9.89
CA ILE A 192 -11.96 -3.41 8.50
C ILE A 192 -13.14 -2.70 7.85
N TRP A 193 -12.98 -2.30 6.59
CA TRP A 193 -13.92 -1.49 5.85
C TRP A 193 -14.24 -2.10 4.48
N SER A 194 -15.52 -2.15 4.11
CA SER A 194 -15.96 -2.64 2.80
C SER A 194 -15.66 -1.67 1.64
N ASP A 195 -15.41 -0.38 1.94
CA ASP A 195 -14.79 0.61 1.07
C ASP A 195 -13.82 1.48 1.87
N PHE A 196 -12.91 2.18 1.22
CA PHE A 196 -11.94 3.03 1.92
C PHE A 196 -12.63 4.25 2.56
N PRO A 197 -12.51 4.45 3.89
CA PRO A 197 -13.19 5.54 4.61
C PRO A 197 -12.44 6.87 4.47
N TYR A 198 -12.40 7.42 3.25
CA TYR A 198 -11.60 8.59 2.90
C TYR A 198 -11.80 9.78 3.84
N GLU A 199 -13.05 10.20 4.09
CA GLU A 199 -13.34 11.37 4.92
C GLU A 199 -12.80 11.21 6.34
N ARG A 200 -12.93 10.02 6.93
CA ARG A 200 -12.40 9.73 8.26
C ARG A 200 -10.87 9.81 8.27
N VAL A 201 -10.21 9.10 7.35
CA VAL A 201 -8.75 9.06 7.27
C VAL A 201 -8.17 10.45 6.98
N HIS A 202 -8.81 11.20 6.08
CA HIS A 202 -8.40 12.56 5.76
C HIS A 202 -8.48 13.48 6.98
N ASN A 203 -9.61 13.47 7.71
CA ASN A 203 -9.79 14.27 8.91
C ASN A 203 -8.80 13.89 10.01
N ASP A 204 -8.60 12.58 10.25
CA ASP A 204 -7.63 12.09 11.22
C ASP A 204 -6.19 12.52 10.86
N PHE A 205 -5.82 12.57 9.56
CA PHE A 205 -4.53 13.09 9.11
C PHE A 205 -4.39 14.60 9.33
N VAL A 206 -5.44 15.38 9.05
CA VAL A 206 -5.45 16.83 9.28
C VAL A 206 -5.34 17.17 10.77
N ASP A 207 -5.96 16.36 11.63
CA ASP A 207 -5.93 16.56 13.08
C ASP A 207 -4.60 16.10 13.71
N PHE A 208 -3.99 15.04 13.17
CA PHE A 208 -2.79 14.43 13.74
C PHE A 208 -1.50 15.09 13.26
N TYR A 209 -1.36 15.34 11.95
CA TYR A 209 -0.15 15.87 11.35
C TYR A 209 -0.09 17.41 11.40
N PRO A 210 1.10 18.02 11.18
CA PRO A 210 1.19 19.45 11.01
C PRO A 210 0.22 19.99 9.96
N LYS A 211 -0.35 21.18 10.17
CA LYS A 211 -1.31 21.81 9.23
C LYS A 211 -0.78 21.97 7.81
N THR A 212 0.53 22.01 7.65
CA THR A 212 1.22 22.12 6.35
C THR A 212 1.58 20.78 5.72
N ILE A 213 1.13 19.64 6.31
CA ILE A 213 1.59 18.30 5.92
C ILE A 213 1.51 18.05 4.41
N PHE A 214 0.38 18.33 3.77
CA PHE A 214 0.21 18.05 2.35
C PHE A 214 1.06 18.96 1.47
N GLU A 215 1.29 20.22 1.89
CA GLU A 215 2.17 21.18 1.20
C GLU A 215 3.63 20.76 1.33
N ASP A 216 4.06 20.36 2.51
CA ASP A 216 5.42 19.90 2.78
C ASP A 216 5.73 18.61 2.03
N LEU A 217 4.80 17.64 2.01
CA LEU A 217 4.93 16.44 1.19
C LEU A 217 4.98 16.76 -0.31
N ALA A 218 4.18 17.71 -0.81
CA ALA A 218 4.23 18.15 -2.20
C ALA A 218 5.60 18.75 -2.56
N ARG A 219 6.17 19.54 -1.65
CA ARG A 219 7.53 20.12 -1.82
C ARG A 219 8.58 19.01 -1.86
N GLU A 220 8.50 18.04 -0.99
CA GLU A 220 9.41 16.89 -0.96
C GLU A 220 9.35 16.04 -2.22
N ARG A 221 8.13 15.79 -2.77
CA ARG A 221 7.95 15.11 -4.07
C ARG A 221 8.66 15.88 -5.18
N ALA A 222 8.40 17.17 -5.30
CA ALA A 222 9.02 18.01 -6.33
C ALA A 222 10.56 17.99 -6.25
N LEU A 223 11.14 17.99 -5.03
CA LEU A 223 12.59 17.87 -4.84
C LEU A 223 13.12 16.50 -5.28
N ASN A 224 12.39 15.43 -5.00
CA ASN A 224 12.77 14.08 -5.41
C ASN A 224 12.73 13.92 -6.94
N ASP A 225 11.69 14.44 -7.60
CA ASP A 225 11.55 14.40 -9.05
C ASP A 225 12.63 15.22 -9.75
N ALA A 226 12.97 16.40 -9.23
CA ALA A 226 14.08 17.22 -9.75
C ALA A 226 15.44 16.50 -9.63
N LYS A 227 15.66 15.74 -8.54
CA LYS A 227 16.89 14.93 -8.38
C LYS A 227 16.94 13.79 -9.41
N LYS A 228 15.82 13.07 -9.61
CA LYS A 228 15.73 11.99 -10.61
C LYS A 228 16.02 12.50 -12.03
N ALA A 229 15.41 13.62 -12.41
CA ALA A 229 15.62 14.25 -13.73
C ALA A 229 17.10 14.63 -13.97
N ARG A 230 17.79 15.17 -12.96
CA ARG A 230 19.23 15.48 -13.04
C ARG A 230 20.09 14.22 -13.22
N MET A 231 19.78 13.14 -12.52
CA MET A 231 20.52 11.88 -12.62
C MET A 231 20.33 11.22 -13.99
N SER A 232 19.14 11.28 -14.58
CA SER A 232 18.87 10.74 -15.92
C SER A 232 19.59 11.50 -17.03
N CYS A 233 19.82 12.82 -16.87
CA CYS A 233 20.57 13.64 -17.83
C CYS A 233 22.09 13.45 -17.76
N THR A 234 22.63 12.78 -16.73
CA THR A 234 24.09 12.62 -16.54
C THR A 234 24.63 11.27 -17.00
N VAL A 235 23.79 10.37 -17.56
CA VAL A 235 24.27 9.12 -18.20
C VAL A 235 24.73 9.45 -19.62
N PRO A 236 26.06 9.45 -19.91
CA PRO A 236 26.52 9.65 -21.29
C PRO A 236 26.07 8.47 -22.15
N GLU A 237 25.51 8.76 -23.33
CA GLU A 237 25.37 7.76 -24.39
C GLU A 237 26.72 7.07 -24.56
N ARG A 238 26.81 5.79 -24.20
CA ARG A 238 27.92 4.96 -24.65
C ARG A 238 27.78 4.86 -26.17
N SER A 239 28.55 5.71 -26.86
CA SER A 239 28.69 5.67 -28.28
C SER A 239 29.00 4.23 -28.69
N ALA A 240 28.14 3.68 -29.53
CA ALA A 240 28.49 2.53 -30.37
C ALA A 240 29.68 2.92 -31.21
N MET A 241 30.85 2.42 -30.86
CA MET A 241 32.00 2.38 -31.77
C MET A 241 32.24 0.91 -32.14
N THR A 242 31.86 0.63 -33.39
CA THR A 242 32.29 -0.41 -34.34
C THR A 242 32.75 -1.74 -33.78
#